data_6f2712c849ef7f820dda13c45a7125c3
#
_entry.id   6f2712c849ef7f820dda13c45a7125c3
#
_cell.length_a   1.000
_cell.length_b   1.000
_cell.length_c   1.000
_cell.angle_alpha   90.00
_cell.angle_beta   90.00
_cell.angle_gamma   90.00
#
_symmetry.space_group_name_H-M   'P 1'
#
loop_
_entity.id
_entity.type
_entity.pdbx_description
1 polymer ?
#
loop_
_entity_poly.entity_id
_entity_poly.type
_entity_poly.pdbx_seq_one_letter_code
_entity_poly.pdbx_strand_id
1 'polypeptide(L)'
;ENLKHKAIFMTIYSAGLRISELVNLKIKDIDSGRMQIRVVQAKGKKDRYTLLGEKTLEVLRKYVAEYKPKEWLFEGIKGEQYSTSSIQANLKIAVDKVGIKKRVTVHTLRHSFATHLLEAGTDIRYIQSLLGHSSGKTTEIYTHITTKGFEQIKSPLDKLKIK
;
A
#
# COMPACT_ATOMS: atom_id res chain seq x y z
N GLU A 1 -13.23 -9.87 -12.91
CA GLU A 1 -12.36 -9.40 -11.82
C GLU A 1 -12.91 -8.07 -11.27
N ASN A 2 -13.09 -7.95 -9.94
CA ASN A 2 -13.60 -6.71 -9.33
C ASN A 2 -12.48 -5.67 -9.24
N LEU A 3 -12.63 -4.54 -9.93
CA LEU A 3 -11.63 -3.49 -10.02
C LEU A 3 -11.28 -2.89 -8.65
N LYS A 4 -12.27 -2.72 -7.75
CA LYS A 4 -12.03 -2.24 -6.38
C LYS A 4 -11.12 -3.18 -5.60
N HIS A 5 -11.38 -4.48 -5.65
CA HIS A 5 -10.55 -5.47 -4.93
C HIS A 5 -9.14 -5.53 -5.52
N LYS A 6 -9.01 -5.48 -6.85
CA LYS A 6 -7.70 -5.37 -7.50
C LYS A 6 -6.93 -4.14 -7.02
N ALA A 7 -7.56 -2.97 -7.02
CA ALA A 7 -6.94 -1.74 -6.55
C ALA A 7 -6.52 -1.83 -5.07
N ILE A 8 -7.37 -2.40 -4.20
CA ILE A 8 -7.09 -2.64 -2.78
C ILE A 8 -5.83 -3.49 -2.60
N PHE A 9 -5.79 -4.68 -3.22
CA PHE A 9 -4.67 -5.62 -3.01
C PHE A 9 -3.38 -5.13 -3.62
N MET A 10 -3.44 -4.49 -4.79
CA MET A 10 -2.27 -3.85 -5.41
C MET A 10 -1.72 -2.73 -4.52
N THR A 11 -2.58 -1.90 -3.94
CA THR A 11 -2.15 -0.82 -3.05
C THR A 11 -1.50 -1.36 -1.77
N ILE A 12 -2.09 -2.38 -1.13
CA ILE A 12 -1.50 -3.02 0.07
C ILE A 12 -0.12 -3.57 -0.24
N TYR A 13 0.01 -4.34 -1.32
CA TYR A 13 1.26 -4.99 -1.66
C TYR A 13 2.33 -3.99 -2.13
N SER A 14 1.97 -3.03 -2.99
CA SER A 14 2.96 -2.11 -3.59
C SER A 14 3.46 -1.04 -2.63
N ALA A 15 2.70 -0.74 -1.57
CA ALA A 15 3.02 0.30 -0.60
C ALA A 15 3.32 -0.26 0.81
N GLY A 16 3.16 -1.57 1.01
CA GLY A 16 3.41 -2.21 2.29
C GLY A 16 2.49 -1.74 3.41
N LEU A 17 1.21 -1.46 3.11
CA LEU A 17 0.27 -0.89 4.07
C LEU A 17 -0.26 -1.94 5.07
N ARG A 18 -0.55 -1.47 6.30
CA ARG A 18 -1.44 -2.20 7.21
C ARG A 18 -2.88 -2.06 6.72
N ILE A 19 -3.74 -3.03 7.01
CA ILE A 19 -5.16 -2.96 6.63
C ILE A 19 -5.85 -1.71 7.21
N SER A 20 -5.53 -1.34 8.45
CA SER A 20 -6.05 -0.14 9.09
C SER A 20 -5.55 1.15 8.43
N GLU A 21 -4.33 1.16 7.89
CA GLU A 21 -3.80 2.29 7.14
C GLU A 21 -4.51 2.43 5.79
N LEU A 22 -4.74 1.31 5.11
CA LEU A 22 -5.44 1.30 3.81
C LEU A 22 -6.85 1.88 3.91
N VAL A 23 -7.66 1.43 4.89
CA VAL A 23 -9.06 1.90 5.02
C VAL A 23 -9.16 3.37 5.43
N ASN A 24 -8.09 3.92 6.00
CA ASN A 24 -7.97 5.33 6.37
C ASN A 24 -7.40 6.23 5.26
N LEU A 25 -6.99 5.66 4.11
CA LEU A 25 -6.49 6.47 2.99
C LEU A 25 -7.59 7.33 2.39
N LYS A 26 -7.24 8.58 2.12
CA LYS A 26 -8.06 9.52 1.35
C LYS A 26 -7.45 9.74 -0.04
N ILE A 27 -8.24 10.20 -0.99
CA ILE A 27 -7.75 10.49 -2.36
C ILE A 27 -6.58 11.48 -2.32
N LYS A 28 -6.65 12.49 -1.46
CA LYS A 28 -5.60 13.50 -1.26
C LYS A 28 -4.26 12.96 -0.72
N ASP A 29 -4.26 11.74 -0.20
CA ASP A 29 -3.04 11.09 0.32
C ASP A 29 -2.23 10.42 -0.80
N ILE A 30 -2.77 10.38 -2.03
CA ILE A 30 -2.10 9.86 -3.23
C ILE A 30 -1.40 11.00 -3.95
N ASP A 31 -0.08 11.07 -3.84
CA ASP A 31 0.75 12.04 -4.56
C ASP A 31 1.32 11.41 -5.84
N SER A 32 0.61 11.59 -6.95
CA SER A 32 1.04 11.06 -8.25
C SER A 32 2.23 11.82 -8.84
N GLY A 33 2.46 13.06 -8.41
CA GLY A 33 3.60 13.84 -8.88
C GLY A 33 4.92 13.37 -8.28
N ARG A 34 4.89 12.95 -7.00
CA ARG A 34 6.05 12.41 -6.28
C ARG A 34 6.08 10.88 -6.23
N MET A 35 5.08 10.22 -6.79
CA MET A 35 4.92 8.76 -6.72
C MET A 35 4.96 8.22 -5.28
N GLN A 36 4.21 8.87 -4.38
CA GLN A 36 4.17 8.56 -2.95
C GLN A 36 2.74 8.47 -2.43
N ILE A 37 2.57 7.68 -1.37
CA ILE A 37 1.34 7.61 -0.57
C ILE A 37 1.65 8.14 0.82
N ARG A 38 0.91 9.16 1.27
CA ARG A 38 0.96 9.66 2.63
C ARG A 38 0.13 8.78 3.54
N VAL A 39 0.74 8.22 4.56
CA VAL A 39 0.08 7.43 5.58
C VAL A 39 -0.04 8.26 6.84
N VAL A 40 -1.25 8.74 7.11
CA VAL A 40 -1.56 9.52 8.30
C VAL A 40 -1.55 8.60 9.51
N GLN A 41 -0.74 8.93 10.52
CA GLN A 41 -0.59 8.14 11.73
C GLN A 41 -1.59 8.57 12.81
N ALA A 42 -1.88 7.67 13.76
CA ALA A 42 -2.71 8.00 14.91
C ALA A 42 -2.09 9.13 15.75
N LYS A 43 -2.94 9.83 16.52
CA LYS A 43 -2.58 10.99 17.35
C LYS A 43 -1.24 10.79 18.10
N GLY A 44 -0.33 11.74 17.93
CA GLY A 44 1.01 11.74 18.56
C GLY A 44 2.11 11.04 17.77
N LYS A 45 1.83 10.42 16.62
CA LYS A 45 2.83 9.84 15.72
C LYS A 45 2.95 10.70 14.46
N LYS A 46 4.19 10.81 13.93
CA LYS A 46 4.43 11.54 12.67
C LYS A 46 3.89 10.72 11.49
N ASP A 47 3.30 11.41 10.52
CA ASP A 47 2.94 10.83 9.24
C ASP A 47 4.18 10.24 8.56
N ARG A 48 3.97 9.20 7.76
CA ARG A 48 5.02 8.64 6.93
C ARG A 48 4.60 8.62 5.47
N TYR A 49 5.57 8.53 4.59
CA TYR A 49 5.37 8.34 3.17
C TYR A 49 5.85 6.94 2.77
N THR A 50 5.13 6.34 1.83
CA THR A 50 5.52 5.06 1.23
C THR A 50 5.39 5.14 -0.29
N LEU A 51 5.79 4.07 -0.99
CA LEU A 51 5.84 4.04 -2.44
C LEU A 51 4.45 4.00 -3.06
N LEU A 52 4.29 4.71 -4.18
CA LEU A 52 3.20 4.55 -5.13
C LEU A 52 3.78 3.95 -6.42
N GLY A 53 3.50 2.67 -6.67
CA GLY A 53 3.98 2.03 -7.90
C GLY A 53 3.19 2.52 -9.14
N GLU A 54 3.83 2.59 -10.29
CA GLU A 54 3.21 3.04 -11.56
C GLU A 54 1.96 2.22 -11.91
N LYS A 55 2.07 0.88 -11.86
CA LYS A 55 0.94 -0.02 -12.11
C LYS A 55 -0.21 0.17 -11.11
N THR A 56 0.13 0.48 -9.87
CA THR A 56 -0.88 0.77 -8.84
C THR A 56 -1.60 2.08 -9.15
N LEU A 57 -0.86 3.12 -9.55
CA LEU A 57 -1.44 4.41 -9.94
C LEU A 57 -2.39 4.26 -11.14
N GLU A 58 -2.01 3.49 -12.16
CA GLU A 58 -2.89 3.21 -13.30
C GLU A 58 -4.21 2.57 -12.88
N VAL A 59 -4.14 1.56 -12.02
CA VAL A 59 -5.34 0.87 -11.52
C VAL A 59 -6.17 1.78 -10.61
N LEU A 60 -5.52 2.58 -9.77
CA LEU A 60 -6.22 3.56 -8.92
C LEU A 60 -6.93 4.62 -9.76
N ARG A 61 -6.33 5.12 -10.84
CA ARG A 61 -6.99 6.07 -11.77
C ARG A 61 -8.25 5.47 -12.39
N LYS A 62 -8.19 4.22 -12.88
CA LYS A 62 -9.36 3.50 -13.42
C LYS A 62 -10.43 3.33 -12.33
N TYR A 63 -10.02 2.91 -11.14
CA TYR A 63 -10.91 2.74 -10.00
C TYR A 63 -11.63 4.04 -9.61
N VAL A 64 -10.89 5.15 -9.48
CA VAL A 64 -11.45 6.46 -9.11
C VAL A 64 -12.40 6.97 -10.20
N ALA A 65 -12.08 6.76 -11.48
CA ALA A 65 -12.94 7.16 -12.59
C ALA A 65 -14.28 6.40 -12.59
N GLU A 66 -14.26 5.11 -12.26
CA GLU A 66 -15.44 4.23 -12.25
C GLU A 66 -16.29 4.41 -10.99
N TYR A 67 -15.66 4.35 -9.81
CA TYR A 67 -16.35 4.32 -8.51
C TYR A 67 -16.60 5.71 -7.92
N LYS A 68 -15.85 6.73 -8.35
CA LYS A 68 -15.98 8.14 -7.93
C LYS A 68 -16.05 8.33 -6.41
N PRO A 69 -15.09 7.77 -5.64
CA PRO A 69 -15.08 7.91 -4.20
C PRO A 69 -14.99 9.39 -3.80
N LYS A 70 -15.61 9.78 -2.67
CA LYS A 70 -15.73 11.18 -2.25
C LYS A 70 -14.74 11.54 -1.13
N GLU A 71 -14.69 10.75 -0.10
CA GLU A 71 -13.87 11.02 1.07
C GLU A 71 -12.72 10.03 1.23
N TRP A 72 -13.04 8.75 1.32
CA TRP A 72 -12.06 7.69 1.49
C TRP A 72 -11.63 7.16 0.12
N LEU A 73 -10.35 6.79 -0.02
CA LEU A 73 -9.89 6.19 -1.28
C LEU A 73 -10.71 4.93 -1.61
N PHE A 74 -11.01 4.12 -0.59
CA PHE A 74 -11.87 2.94 -0.72
C PHE A 74 -13.10 3.07 0.16
N GLU A 75 -14.24 3.28 -0.46
CA GLU A 75 -15.52 3.47 0.19
C GLU A 75 -16.38 2.21 0.18
N GLY A 76 -17.16 2.03 1.25
CA GLY A 76 -18.27 1.09 1.35
C GLY A 76 -19.53 1.58 0.62
N ILE A 77 -20.67 0.90 0.87
CA ILE A 77 -21.92 1.16 0.13
C ILE A 77 -22.49 2.56 0.44
N LYS A 78 -22.32 3.03 1.69
CA LYS A 78 -22.88 4.31 2.16
C LYS A 78 -21.87 5.45 2.16
N GLY A 79 -20.72 5.28 1.51
CA GLY A 79 -19.63 6.28 1.51
C GLY A 79 -18.73 6.24 2.75
N GLU A 80 -18.99 5.31 3.69
CA GLU A 80 -18.09 5.06 4.81
C GLU A 80 -16.81 4.32 4.36
N GLN A 81 -15.86 4.18 5.26
CA GLN A 81 -14.66 3.38 5.01
C GLN A 81 -15.00 1.96 4.58
N TYR A 82 -14.25 1.42 3.63
CA TYR A 82 -14.41 0.02 3.25
C TYR A 82 -13.99 -0.89 4.42
N SER A 83 -14.82 -1.88 4.74
CA SER A 83 -14.64 -2.69 5.93
C SER A 83 -13.42 -3.61 5.84
N THR A 84 -12.65 -3.69 6.92
CA THR A 84 -11.48 -4.57 7.02
C THR A 84 -11.86 -6.04 6.90
N SER A 85 -13.04 -6.43 7.40
CA SER A 85 -13.56 -7.80 7.27
C SER A 85 -13.88 -8.15 5.81
N SER A 86 -14.45 -7.22 5.04
CA SER A 86 -14.69 -7.40 3.61
C SER A 86 -13.38 -7.56 2.83
N ILE A 87 -12.34 -6.79 3.16
CA ILE A 87 -11.01 -6.93 2.53
C ILE A 87 -10.45 -8.33 2.78
N GLN A 88 -10.50 -8.81 4.03
CA GLN A 88 -9.99 -10.13 4.40
C GLN A 88 -10.77 -11.26 3.72
N ALA A 89 -12.11 -11.15 3.69
CA ALA A 89 -12.97 -12.14 3.04
C ALA A 89 -12.69 -12.21 1.53
N ASN A 90 -12.59 -11.07 0.86
CA ASN A 90 -12.31 -11.00 -0.57
C ASN A 90 -10.90 -11.47 -0.92
N LEU A 91 -9.91 -11.23 -0.05
CA LEU A 91 -8.57 -11.79 -0.23
C LEU A 91 -8.61 -13.32 -0.15
N LYS A 92 -9.33 -13.88 0.83
CA LYS A 92 -9.50 -15.33 0.95
C LYS A 92 -10.13 -15.93 -0.31
N ILE A 93 -11.22 -15.34 -0.80
CA ILE A 93 -11.87 -15.77 -2.05
C ILE A 93 -10.89 -15.72 -3.23
N ALA A 94 -10.09 -14.67 -3.35
CA ALA A 94 -9.10 -14.54 -4.41
C ALA A 94 -8.00 -15.60 -4.33
N VAL A 95 -7.51 -15.89 -3.12
CA VAL A 95 -6.49 -16.92 -2.84
C VAL A 95 -7.01 -18.32 -3.18
N ASP A 96 -8.24 -18.62 -2.76
CA ASP A 96 -8.89 -19.91 -3.04
C ASP A 96 -9.12 -20.10 -4.55
N LYS A 97 -9.55 -19.03 -5.25
CA LYS A 97 -9.79 -19.06 -6.70
C LYS A 97 -8.54 -19.37 -7.52
N VAL A 98 -7.38 -18.93 -7.07
CA VAL A 98 -6.10 -19.19 -7.78
C VAL A 98 -5.39 -20.45 -7.26
N GLY A 99 -6.01 -21.20 -6.35
CA GLY A 99 -5.51 -22.49 -5.88
C GLY A 99 -4.30 -22.43 -4.95
N ILE A 100 -4.06 -21.29 -4.29
CA ILE A 100 -2.97 -21.17 -3.31
C ILE A 100 -3.37 -21.90 -2.02
N LYS A 101 -2.68 -22.99 -1.69
CA LYS A 101 -2.99 -23.84 -0.52
C LYS A 101 -2.48 -23.27 0.80
N LYS A 102 -1.45 -22.43 0.80
CA LYS A 102 -0.92 -21.81 2.02
C LYS A 102 -1.83 -20.68 2.51
N ARG A 103 -1.83 -20.45 3.83
CA ARG A 103 -2.58 -19.33 4.42
C ARG A 103 -1.99 -18.00 3.96
N VAL A 104 -2.80 -17.20 3.28
CA VAL A 104 -2.47 -15.83 2.86
C VAL A 104 -3.39 -14.86 3.58
N THR A 105 -2.83 -13.81 4.16
CA THR A 105 -3.54 -12.74 4.85
C THR A 105 -3.11 -11.38 4.27
N VAL A 106 -3.81 -10.32 4.63
CA VAL A 106 -3.37 -8.94 4.29
C VAL A 106 -1.97 -8.66 4.83
N HIS A 107 -1.64 -9.19 6.02
CA HIS A 107 -0.30 -9.06 6.59
C HIS A 107 0.77 -9.79 5.75
N THR A 108 0.40 -10.91 5.12
CA THR A 108 1.28 -11.63 4.17
C THR A 108 1.66 -10.75 2.98
N LEU A 109 0.73 -9.97 2.42
CA LEU A 109 1.02 -9.05 1.32
C LEU A 109 2.04 -7.98 1.73
N ARG A 110 1.87 -7.40 2.91
CA ARG A 110 2.82 -6.43 3.47
C ARG A 110 4.19 -7.06 3.76
N HIS A 111 4.21 -8.29 4.29
CA HIS A 111 5.46 -9.03 4.50
C HIS A 111 6.17 -9.32 3.19
N SER A 112 5.44 -9.72 2.16
CA SER A 112 5.99 -9.94 0.82
C SER A 112 6.58 -8.68 0.21
N PHE A 113 5.96 -7.50 0.40
CA PHE A 113 6.54 -6.22 0.01
C PHE A 113 7.93 -6.02 0.61
N ALA A 114 8.05 -6.19 1.94
CA ALA A 114 9.33 -6.04 2.64
C ALA A 114 10.39 -7.04 2.14
N THR A 115 10.02 -8.30 2.02
CA THR A 115 10.91 -9.38 1.56
C THR A 115 11.40 -9.12 0.13
N HIS A 116 10.50 -8.77 -0.78
CA HIS A 116 10.87 -8.53 -2.17
C HIS A 116 11.73 -7.26 -2.35
N LEU A 117 11.54 -6.22 -1.53
CA LEU A 117 12.45 -5.08 -1.51
C LEU A 117 13.85 -5.47 -1.01
N LEU A 118 13.91 -6.28 0.05
CA LEU A 118 15.18 -6.77 0.60
C LEU A 118 15.92 -7.64 -0.43
N GLU A 119 15.23 -8.57 -1.06
CA GLU A 119 15.76 -9.42 -2.15
C GLU A 119 16.23 -8.61 -3.37
N ALA A 120 15.58 -7.47 -3.61
CA ALA A 120 15.98 -6.53 -4.65
C ALA A 120 17.18 -5.63 -4.26
N GLY A 121 17.76 -5.83 -3.06
CA GLY A 121 18.92 -5.10 -2.59
C GLY A 121 18.63 -3.76 -1.90
N THR A 122 17.36 -3.49 -1.55
CA THR A 122 17.03 -2.28 -0.79
C THR A 122 17.54 -2.40 0.65
N ASP A 123 18.23 -1.37 1.13
CA ASP A 123 18.72 -1.31 2.52
C ASP A 123 17.55 -1.43 3.51
N ILE A 124 17.74 -2.27 4.54
CA ILE A 124 16.70 -2.58 5.52
C ILE A 124 16.17 -1.34 6.27
N ARG A 125 16.99 -0.31 6.44
CA ARG A 125 16.61 0.94 7.09
C ARG A 125 15.55 1.69 6.26
N TYR A 126 15.67 1.67 4.92
CA TYR A 126 14.64 2.23 4.03
C TYR A 126 13.35 1.42 4.11
N ILE A 127 13.44 0.09 4.14
CA ILE A 127 12.27 -0.78 4.28
C ILE A 127 11.55 -0.51 5.60
N GLN A 128 12.29 -0.40 6.71
CA GLN A 128 11.72 -0.05 8.02
C GLN A 128 11.02 1.30 8.01
N SER A 129 11.59 2.28 7.30
CA SER A 129 10.99 3.60 7.10
C SER A 129 9.66 3.50 6.35
N LEU A 130 9.68 2.85 5.20
CA LEU A 130 8.49 2.66 4.38
C LEU A 130 7.37 1.96 5.15
N LEU A 131 7.71 1.00 6.01
CA LEU A 131 6.77 0.27 6.82
C LEU A 131 6.31 1.02 8.09
N GLY A 132 7.01 2.09 8.49
CA GLY A 132 6.72 2.83 9.71
C GLY A 132 6.97 2.00 10.96
N HIS A 133 8.03 1.21 10.98
CA HIS A 133 8.50 0.53 12.18
C HIS A 133 9.28 1.54 13.02
N SER A 134 8.67 2.03 14.09
CA SER A 134 9.32 2.90 15.06
C SER A 134 10.17 2.09 16.04
N SER A 135 11.43 1.86 15.73
CA SER A 135 12.40 1.71 16.81
C SER A 135 12.82 3.11 17.25
N GLY A 136 12.75 3.42 18.53
CA GLY A 136 12.89 4.77 19.08
C GLY A 136 14.25 5.46 18.91
N LYS A 137 15.15 4.93 18.08
CA LYS A 137 16.46 5.52 17.71
C LYS A 137 16.53 6.04 16.27
N THR A 138 15.45 5.93 15.48
CA THR A 138 15.49 6.15 14.04
C THR A 138 14.95 7.49 13.58
N THR A 139 14.56 8.39 14.47
CA THR A 139 13.93 9.68 14.11
C THR A 139 14.90 10.64 13.42
N GLU A 140 16.20 10.52 13.66
CA GLU A 140 17.21 11.42 13.05
C GLU A 140 17.61 11.02 11.61
N ILE A 141 17.48 9.75 11.25
CA ILE A 141 17.85 9.25 9.90
C ILE A 141 16.78 9.61 8.87
N TYR A 142 15.52 9.84 9.28
CA TYR A 142 14.38 10.06 8.39
C TYR A 142 14.29 11.47 7.81
N THR A 143 14.95 12.44 8.39
CA THR A 143 15.00 13.81 7.84
C THR A 143 15.79 13.90 6.54
N HIS A 144 16.54 12.87 6.17
CA HIS A 144 17.39 12.80 4.98
C HIS A 144 16.99 11.76 3.94
N ILE A 145 15.82 11.10 4.05
CA ILE A 145 15.25 10.39 2.92
C ILE A 145 14.69 11.48 1.98
N THR A 146 15.62 12.11 1.28
CA THR A 146 15.31 13.06 0.23
C THR A 146 14.50 12.35 -0.86
N THR A 147 13.72 13.10 -1.61
CA THR A 147 13.00 12.66 -2.81
C THR A 147 13.87 11.77 -3.72
N LYS A 148 15.19 12.01 -3.79
CA LYS A 148 16.18 11.19 -4.51
C LYS A 148 16.27 9.73 -4.04
N GLY A 149 16.08 9.46 -2.74
CA GLY A 149 16.09 8.07 -2.24
C GLY A 149 14.87 7.26 -2.69
N PHE A 150 13.71 7.90 -2.79
CA PHE A 150 12.49 7.26 -3.28
C PHE A 150 12.50 7.01 -4.79
N GLU A 151 13.11 7.90 -5.58
CA GLU A 151 13.22 7.76 -7.05
C GLU A 151 13.99 6.51 -7.47
N GLN A 152 14.91 6.01 -6.62
CA GLN A 152 15.70 4.81 -6.88
C GLN A 152 15.00 3.52 -6.46
N ILE A 153 13.95 3.59 -5.63
CA ILE A 153 13.24 2.42 -5.10
C ILE A 153 11.96 2.22 -5.90
N LYS A 154 11.94 1.18 -6.73
CA LYS A 154 10.74 0.78 -7.48
C LYS A 154 9.87 -0.15 -6.66
N SER A 155 8.55 0.03 -6.75
CA SER A 155 7.60 -0.89 -6.13
C SER A 155 7.81 -2.32 -6.66
N PRO A 156 7.79 -3.36 -5.80
CA PRO A 156 7.88 -4.75 -6.26
C PRO A 156 6.80 -5.10 -7.29
N LEU A 157 5.64 -4.46 -7.20
CA LEU A 157 4.54 -4.68 -8.14
C LEU A 157 4.89 -4.28 -9.56
N ASP A 158 5.69 -3.20 -9.74
CA ASP A 158 6.09 -2.72 -11.07
C ASP A 158 7.06 -3.69 -11.78
N LYS A 159 7.73 -4.55 -11.01
CA LYS A 159 8.62 -5.61 -11.54
C LYS A 159 7.85 -6.89 -11.93
N LEU A 160 6.60 -7.05 -11.51
CA LEU A 160 5.79 -8.22 -11.83
C LEU A 160 5.16 -8.07 -13.23
N LYS A 161 5.23 -9.14 -14.02
CA LYS A 161 4.51 -9.24 -15.29
C LYS A 161 3.04 -9.57 -15.00
N ILE A 162 2.25 -8.57 -14.65
CA ILE A 162 0.81 -8.71 -14.43
C ILE A 162 0.12 -8.39 -15.74
N LYS A 163 -0.68 -9.36 -16.24
CA LYS A 163 -1.58 -9.17 -17.39
C LYS A 163 -2.87 -8.49 -16.94
#